data_5cc105f02ee32f2dde16271b36512327
#
_entry.id   5cc105f02ee32f2dde16271b36512327
#
_cell.length_a   1.000
_cell.length_b   1.000
_cell.length_c   1.000
_cell.angle_alpha   90.00
_cell.angle_beta   90.00
_cell.angle_gamma   90.00
#
_symmetry.space_group_name_H-M   'P 1'
#
loop_
_entity.id
_entity.type
_entity.pdbx_description
1 polymer ?
#
loop_
_entity_poly.entity_id
_entity_poly.type
_entity_poly.pdbx_seq_one_letter_code
_entity_poly.pdbx_strand_id
1 'polypeptide(L)'
;CIRDRHRGWFHSSLLESCGTRGRAPFENILSHGFVVDGKGLKMSKSLGNVIAPEDILKKYGADILRIWVASSNYSEDLRIDYSILDQHAESYRKIRNTFRYLLGNIKDKLEEINFEKVDLNELPELEQFMLHKLYSLNINFKKYFKNYDFHNLYKELLNFCTVDLSAFYFDIRKDSLYCDPINSKKRKSTILLLNIILNSLLKWFAPILSFTTEEIYRLLFK
;
A
#
# COMPACT_ATOMS: atom_id res chain seq x y z
N CYS A 1 12.14 -22.54 16.59
CA CYS A 1 11.66 -21.15 16.68
C CYS A 1 10.78 -20.90 17.92
N ILE A 2 9.84 -21.77 18.27
CA ILE A 2 9.07 -21.65 19.53
C ILE A 2 10.00 -21.59 20.74
N ARG A 3 11.11 -22.35 20.76
CA ARG A 3 12.10 -22.32 21.83
C ARG A 3 12.84 -21.00 21.92
N ASP A 4 13.21 -20.41 20.78
CA ASP A 4 14.13 -19.27 20.76
C ASP A 4 13.41 -17.95 21.01
N ARG A 5 12.18 -17.79 20.56
CA ARG A 5 11.43 -16.53 20.74
C ARG A 5 10.48 -16.58 21.93
N HIS A 6 9.58 -17.56 22.00
CA HIS A 6 8.61 -17.62 23.12
C HIS A 6 9.27 -18.00 24.45
N ARG A 7 10.12 -19.02 24.48
CA ARG A 7 10.80 -19.46 25.68
C ARG A 7 12.15 -18.77 25.91
N GLY A 8 12.70 -18.11 24.92
CA GLY A 8 13.92 -17.32 25.02
C GLY A 8 13.60 -15.85 25.18
N TRP A 9 13.57 -15.10 24.09
CA TRP A 9 13.49 -13.64 24.09
C TRP A 9 12.27 -13.07 24.83
N PHE A 10 11.06 -13.55 24.53
CA PHE A 10 9.85 -13.02 25.18
C PHE A 10 9.81 -13.41 26.66
N HIS A 11 10.15 -14.63 27.00
CA HIS A 11 10.16 -15.10 28.38
C HIS A 11 11.20 -14.37 29.23
N SER A 12 12.44 -14.25 28.78
CA SER A 12 13.50 -13.52 29.48
C SER A 12 13.13 -12.05 29.67
N SER A 13 12.70 -11.37 28.61
CA SER A 13 12.26 -9.97 28.67
C SER A 13 11.09 -9.77 29.65
N LEU A 14 10.14 -10.70 29.66
CA LEU A 14 8.99 -10.66 30.56
C LEU A 14 9.42 -10.77 32.02
N LEU A 15 10.24 -11.74 32.34
CA LEU A 15 10.71 -11.97 33.70
C LEU A 15 11.52 -10.78 34.22
N GLU A 16 12.49 -10.27 33.46
CA GLU A 16 13.29 -9.12 33.81
C GLU A 16 12.44 -7.86 34.00
N SER A 17 11.52 -7.59 33.09
CA SER A 17 10.68 -6.40 33.20
C SER A 17 9.68 -6.49 34.34
N CYS A 18 9.09 -7.64 34.59
CA CYS A 18 8.21 -7.83 35.75
C CYS A 18 8.97 -7.71 37.06
N GLY A 19 10.20 -8.25 37.15
CA GLY A 19 11.04 -8.16 38.35
C GLY A 19 11.56 -6.75 38.63
N THR A 20 11.90 -5.98 37.58
CA THR A 20 12.52 -4.66 37.75
C THR A 20 11.56 -3.48 37.66
N ARG A 21 10.47 -3.62 36.90
CA ARG A 21 9.52 -2.55 36.59
C ARG A 21 8.08 -2.84 36.99
N GLY A 22 7.77 -4.04 37.49
CA GLY A 22 6.44 -4.48 37.88
C GLY A 22 5.41 -4.60 36.76
N ARG A 23 5.86 -4.61 35.48
CA ARG A 23 4.98 -4.72 34.30
C ARG A 23 5.65 -5.46 33.15
N ALA A 24 4.83 -6.00 32.24
CA ALA A 24 5.33 -6.56 30.99
C ALA A 24 6.03 -5.48 30.12
N PRO A 25 7.07 -5.83 29.34
CA PRO A 25 7.78 -4.89 28.46
C PRO A 25 7.04 -4.61 27.16
N PHE A 26 5.94 -5.28 26.91
CA PHE A 26 5.13 -5.15 25.70
C PHE A 26 3.65 -5.23 26.04
N GLU A 27 2.83 -4.51 25.28
CA GLU A 27 1.36 -4.53 25.39
C GLU A 27 0.74 -5.56 24.45
N ASN A 28 1.36 -5.75 23.28
CA ASN A 28 0.88 -6.66 22.26
C ASN A 28 2.03 -7.52 21.71
N ILE A 29 1.71 -8.75 21.31
CA ILE A 29 2.61 -9.66 20.63
C ILE A 29 1.95 -10.07 19.32
N LEU A 30 2.59 -9.73 18.19
CA LEU A 30 2.20 -10.19 16.87
C LEU A 30 3.07 -11.39 16.50
N SER A 31 2.47 -12.55 16.34
CA SER A 31 3.16 -13.76 15.87
C SER A 31 2.79 -14.06 14.40
N HIS A 32 3.73 -14.63 13.68
CA HIS A 32 3.54 -15.01 12.28
C HIS A 32 4.02 -16.45 12.04
N GLY A 33 3.56 -17.08 10.94
CA GLY A 33 4.01 -18.38 10.48
C GLY A 33 5.47 -18.37 10.00
N PHE A 34 5.97 -19.55 9.60
CA PHE A 34 7.32 -19.67 9.04
C PHE A 34 7.36 -19.22 7.59
N VAL A 35 8.53 -18.76 7.15
CA VAL A 35 8.79 -18.59 5.72
C VAL A 35 9.30 -19.92 5.17
N VAL A 36 8.58 -20.46 4.20
CA VAL A 36 8.84 -21.73 3.54
C VAL A 36 9.07 -21.54 2.04
N ASP A 37 9.67 -22.50 1.37
CA ASP A 37 9.82 -22.43 -0.08
C ASP A 37 8.50 -22.58 -0.83
N GLY A 38 8.49 -22.45 -2.15
CA GLY A 38 7.29 -22.55 -2.98
C GLY A 38 6.54 -23.88 -2.84
N LYS A 39 7.23 -24.95 -2.41
CA LYS A 39 6.65 -26.27 -2.16
C LYS A 39 6.12 -26.44 -0.71
N GLY A 40 6.30 -25.43 0.14
CA GLY A 40 5.91 -25.48 1.54
C GLY A 40 6.93 -26.18 2.45
N LEU A 41 8.15 -26.39 1.99
CA LEU A 41 9.21 -27.00 2.77
C LEU A 41 10.03 -25.94 3.50
N LYS A 42 10.49 -26.27 4.71
CA LYS A 42 11.38 -25.41 5.48
C LYS A 42 12.67 -25.14 4.69
N MET A 43 13.00 -23.88 4.55
CA MET A 43 14.25 -23.47 3.89
C MET A 43 15.46 -23.84 4.74
N SER A 44 16.46 -24.47 4.11
CA SER A 44 17.74 -24.79 4.75
C SER A 44 18.87 -24.73 3.72
N LYS A 45 20.07 -24.39 4.20
CA LYS A 45 21.27 -24.34 3.35
C LYS A 45 21.60 -25.73 2.77
N SER A 46 21.36 -26.79 3.54
CA SER A 46 21.63 -28.17 3.12
C SER A 46 20.70 -28.65 2.01
N LEU A 47 19.48 -28.13 1.91
CA LEU A 47 18.55 -28.45 0.85
C LEU A 47 18.71 -27.54 -0.39
N GLY A 48 19.53 -26.48 -0.29
CA GLY A 48 19.73 -25.53 -1.39
C GLY A 48 18.49 -24.71 -1.79
N ASN A 49 17.44 -24.70 -0.96
CA ASN A 49 16.17 -24.05 -1.23
C ASN A 49 16.02 -22.68 -0.54
N VAL A 50 17.13 -22.11 -0.07
CA VAL A 50 17.12 -20.80 0.60
C VAL A 50 17.08 -19.69 -0.45
N ILE A 51 16.11 -18.81 -0.32
CA ILE A 51 16.02 -17.55 -1.07
C ILE A 51 16.49 -16.44 -0.13
N ALA A 52 17.65 -15.87 -0.44
CA ALA A 52 18.21 -14.79 0.37
C ALA A 52 17.53 -13.45 0.03
N PRO A 53 17.19 -12.63 1.04
CA PRO A 53 16.62 -11.30 0.80
C PRO A 53 17.46 -10.43 -0.13
N GLU A 54 18.79 -10.53 -0.07
CA GLU A 54 19.74 -9.79 -0.90
C GLU A 54 19.54 -10.08 -2.39
N ASP A 55 19.25 -11.33 -2.76
CA ASP A 55 19.00 -11.72 -4.15
C ASP A 55 17.68 -11.16 -4.66
N ILE A 56 16.66 -11.12 -3.79
CA ILE A 56 15.37 -10.49 -4.10
C ILE A 56 15.57 -8.98 -4.29
N LEU A 57 16.30 -8.34 -3.38
CA LEU A 57 16.55 -6.90 -3.46
C LEU A 57 17.27 -6.51 -4.75
N LYS A 58 18.27 -7.29 -5.18
CA LYS A 58 18.98 -7.05 -6.44
C LYS A 58 18.10 -7.20 -7.67
N LYS A 59 17.19 -8.19 -7.68
CA LYS A 59 16.36 -8.50 -8.86
C LYS A 59 15.09 -7.67 -8.92
N TYR A 60 14.40 -7.48 -7.80
CA TYR A 60 13.07 -6.88 -7.75
C TYR A 60 13.00 -5.53 -7.02
N GLY A 61 13.96 -5.27 -6.15
CA GLY A 61 13.91 -4.12 -5.23
C GLY A 61 13.12 -4.39 -3.96
N ALA A 62 13.24 -3.47 -3.00
CA ALA A 62 12.66 -3.63 -1.67
C ALA A 62 11.13 -3.57 -1.67
N ASP A 63 10.53 -2.73 -2.48
CA ASP A 63 9.07 -2.52 -2.47
C ASP A 63 8.30 -3.77 -2.88
N ILE A 64 8.83 -4.60 -3.78
CA ILE A 64 8.18 -5.87 -4.18
C ILE A 64 8.24 -6.89 -3.04
N LEU A 65 9.37 -6.99 -2.33
CA LEU A 65 9.47 -7.83 -1.14
C LEU A 65 8.48 -7.37 -0.06
N ARG A 66 8.31 -6.06 0.13
CA ARG A 66 7.35 -5.49 1.08
C ARG A 66 5.90 -5.76 0.68
N ILE A 67 5.59 -5.72 -0.63
CA ILE A 67 4.27 -6.13 -1.14
C ILE A 67 4.00 -7.60 -0.80
N TRP A 68 4.95 -8.48 -1.06
CA TRP A 68 4.80 -9.90 -0.74
C TRP A 68 4.45 -10.10 0.73
N VAL A 69 5.17 -9.45 1.65
CA VAL A 69 4.89 -9.51 3.09
C VAL A 69 3.49 -8.96 3.42
N ALA A 70 3.14 -7.77 2.92
CA ALA A 70 1.88 -7.11 3.23
C ALA A 70 0.66 -7.83 2.61
N SER A 71 0.84 -8.48 1.46
CA SER A 71 -0.24 -9.21 0.78
C SER A 71 -0.44 -10.63 1.29
N SER A 72 0.49 -11.16 2.07
CA SER A 72 0.41 -12.52 2.60
C SER A 72 -0.40 -12.59 3.89
N ASN A 73 -1.12 -13.69 4.10
CA ASN A 73 -1.72 -13.99 5.40
C ASN A 73 -0.63 -14.51 6.35
N TYR A 74 -0.05 -13.63 7.13
CA TYR A 74 1.07 -13.95 8.03
C TYR A 74 0.71 -14.86 9.22
N SER A 75 -0.58 -15.12 9.48
CA SER A 75 -1.00 -16.10 10.51
C SER A 75 -0.72 -17.54 10.10
N GLU A 76 -0.47 -17.78 8.81
CA GLU A 76 -0.09 -19.07 8.24
C GLU A 76 1.38 -19.07 7.78
N ASP A 77 1.87 -20.23 7.32
CA ASP A 77 3.20 -20.29 6.74
C ASP A 77 3.29 -19.56 5.40
N LEU A 78 4.28 -18.70 5.28
CA LEU A 78 4.48 -17.81 4.14
C LEU A 78 5.32 -18.50 3.07
N ARG A 79 4.72 -18.80 1.93
CA ARG A 79 5.46 -19.36 0.79
C ARG A 79 6.17 -18.27 0.01
N ILE A 80 7.43 -18.53 -0.34
CA ILE A 80 8.21 -17.63 -1.19
C ILE A 80 8.90 -18.44 -2.29
N ASP A 81 8.74 -17.97 -3.52
CA ASP A 81 9.52 -18.35 -4.69
C ASP A 81 9.53 -17.22 -5.72
N TYR A 82 10.30 -17.39 -6.78
CA TYR A 82 10.42 -16.36 -7.81
C TYR A 82 9.13 -16.17 -8.61
N SER A 83 8.30 -17.21 -8.79
CA SER A 83 7.04 -17.10 -9.51
C SER A 83 6.01 -16.28 -8.72
N ILE A 84 5.99 -16.43 -7.40
CA ILE A 84 5.17 -15.62 -6.49
C ILE A 84 5.64 -14.15 -6.53
N LEU A 85 6.94 -13.92 -6.51
CA LEU A 85 7.50 -12.55 -6.60
C LEU A 85 7.23 -11.90 -7.95
N ASP A 86 7.23 -12.65 -9.05
CA ASP A 86 6.84 -12.14 -10.38
C ASP A 86 5.37 -11.68 -10.42
N GLN A 87 4.46 -12.41 -9.77
CA GLN A 87 3.05 -11.99 -9.63
C GLN A 87 2.91 -10.69 -8.82
N HIS A 88 3.70 -10.53 -7.76
CA HIS A 88 3.73 -9.28 -6.99
C HIS A 88 4.36 -8.13 -7.77
N ALA A 89 5.34 -8.40 -8.62
CA ALA A 89 5.90 -7.42 -9.54
C ALA A 89 4.87 -6.92 -10.56
N GLU A 90 3.99 -7.78 -11.06
CA GLU A 90 2.87 -7.36 -11.92
C GLU A 90 1.86 -6.49 -11.16
N SER A 91 1.51 -6.86 -9.94
CA SER A 91 0.64 -6.04 -9.08
C SER A 91 1.26 -4.67 -8.79
N TYR A 92 2.56 -4.63 -8.52
CA TYR A 92 3.32 -3.40 -8.35
C TYR A 92 3.28 -2.51 -9.60
N ARG A 93 3.45 -3.08 -10.80
CA ARG A 93 3.37 -2.32 -12.06
C ARG A 93 2.01 -1.66 -12.23
N LYS A 94 0.91 -2.34 -11.88
CA LYS A 94 -0.44 -1.77 -11.93
C LYS A 94 -0.57 -0.57 -11.00
N ILE A 95 -0.11 -0.69 -9.74
CA ILE A 95 -0.12 0.40 -8.77
C ILE A 95 0.75 1.57 -9.27
N ARG A 96 1.96 1.29 -9.77
CA ARG A 96 2.86 2.31 -10.32
C ARG A 96 2.26 3.04 -11.53
N ASN A 97 1.55 2.34 -12.40
CA ASN A 97 0.83 2.95 -13.52
C ASN A 97 -0.29 3.88 -13.05
N THR A 98 -1.03 3.52 -11.99
CA THR A 98 -2.03 4.40 -11.36
C THR A 98 -1.39 5.70 -10.87
N PHE A 99 -0.28 5.61 -10.13
CA PHE A 99 0.47 6.79 -9.69
C PHE A 99 1.02 7.63 -10.85
N ARG A 100 1.56 6.97 -11.89
CA ARG A 100 2.06 7.66 -13.09
C ARG A 100 0.96 8.44 -13.80
N TYR A 101 -0.24 7.87 -13.90
CA TYR A 101 -1.40 8.56 -14.48
C TYR A 101 -1.79 9.78 -13.63
N LEU A 102 -1.87 9.63 -12.31
CA LEU A 102 -2.18 10.71 -11.38
C LEU A 102 -1.16 11.84 -11.50
N LEU A 103 0.13 11.54 -11.42
CA LEU A 103 1.21 12.51 -11.54
C LEU A 103 1.15 13.29 -12.87
N GLY A 104 1.02 12.58 -13.98
CA GLY A 104 1.00 13.20 -15.32
C GLY A 104 -0.19 14.11 -15.55
N ASN A 105 -1.29 13.92 -14.80
CA ASN A 105 -2.48 14.78 -14.92
C ASN A 105 -2.56 15.90 -13.88
N ILE A 106 -1.72 15.87 -12.85
CA ILE A 106 -1.80 16.83 -11.73
C ILE A 106 -0.63 17.82 -11.73
N LYS A 107 0.61 17.35 -11.97
CA LYS A 107 1.85 18.09 -11.68
C LYS A 107 1.86 19.54 -12.19
N ASP A 108 1.46 19.75 -13.43
CA ASP A 108 1.52 21.08 -14.06
C ASP A 108 0.18 21.85 -13.96
N LYS A 109 -0.80 21.31 -13.23
CA LYS A 109 -2.18 21.84 -13.16
C LYS A 109 -2.62 22.23 -11.77
N LEU A 110 -1.78 22.02 -10.75
CA LEU A 110 -2.12 22.36 -9.36
C LEU A 110 -2.32 23.86 -9.16
N GLU A 111 -1.58 24.69 -9.90
CA GLU A 111 -1.69 26.15 -9.83
C GLU A 111 -3.01 26.68 -10.47
N GLU A 112 -3.66 25.86 -11.32
CA GLU A 112 -4.92 26.23 -11.96
C GLU A 112 -6.12 26.16 -10.99
N ILE A 113 -5.95 25.56 -9.80
CA ILE A 113 -7.05 25.27 -8.86
C ILE A 113 -6.81 25.96 -7.53
N ASN A 114 -7.75 26.79 -7.14
CA ASN A 114 -7.80 27.32 -5.78
C ASN A 114 -8.53 26.34 -4.88
N PHE A 115 -7.77 25.48 -4.18
CA PHE A 115 -8.30 24.43 -3.31
C PHE A 115 -9.09 24.94 -2.10
N GLU A 116 -8.87 26.18 -1.66
CA GLU A 116 -9.53 26.78 -0.49
C GLU A 116 -10.99 27.18 -0.75
N LYS A 117 -11.38 27.33 -2.02
CA LYS A 117 -12.70 27.84 -2.43
C LYS A 117 -13.62 26.77 -3.03
N VAL A 118 -13.25 25.50 -2.95
CA VAL A 118 -14.06 24.43 -3.56
C VAL A 118 -15.06 23.90 -2.56
N ASP A 119 -16.36 24.09 -2.83
CA ASP A 119 -17.41 23.36 -2.12
C ASP A 119 -17.51 21.94 -2.70
N LEU A 120 -17.24 20.95 -1.86
CA LEU A 120 -17.30 19.53 -2.24
C LEU A 120 -18.71 19.09 -2.62
N ASN A 121 -19.75 19.77 -2.12
CA ASN A 121 -21.14 19.49 -2.45
C ASN A 121 -21.52 19.96 -3.88
N GLU A 122 -20.76 20.88 -4.44
CA GLU A 122 -20.95 21.36 -5.81
C GLU A 122 -20.26 20.53 -6.87
N LEU A 123 -19.49 19.51 -6.48
CA LEU A 123 -18.83 18.62 -7.43
C LEU A 123 -19.85 17.84 -8.25
N PRO A 124 -19.53 17.45 -9.49
CA PRO A 124 -20.36 16.53 -10.27
C PRO A 124 -20.57 15.20 -9.53
N GLU A 125 -21.69 14.55 -9.79
CA GLU A 125 -22.13 13.34 -9.10
C GLU A 125 -21.06 12.22 -9.07
N LEU A 126 -20.34 12.03 -10.18
CA LEU A 126 -19.29 11.03 -10.25
C LEU A 126 -18.13 11.33 -9.31
N GLU A 127 -17.73 12.59 -9.17
CA GLU A 127 -16.70 13.03 -8.24
C GLU A 127 -17.16 12.85 -6.78
N GLN A 128 -18.40 13.15 -6.47
CA GLN A 128 -18.99 12.89 -5.15
C GLN A 128 -19.02 11.40 -4.82
N PHE A 129 -19.42 10.57 -5.79
CA PHE A 129 -19.38 9.10 -5.65
C PHE A 129 -17.97 8.58 -5.35
N MET A 130 -16.96 9.06 -6.06
CA MET A 130 -15.58 8.65 -5.84
C MET A 130 -15.03 9.16 -4.49
N LEU A 131 -15.42 10.34 -4.04
CA LEU A 131 -15.12 10.83 -2.68
C LEU A 131 -15.75 9.93 -1.61
N HIS A 132 -16.98 9.50 -1.80
CA HIS A 132 -17.63 8.55 -0.90
C HIS A 132 -16.89 7.20 -0.84
N LYS A 133 -16.47 6.69 -2.00
CA LYS A 133 -15.63 5.48 -2.05
C LYS A 133 -14.30 5.67 -1.31
N LEU A 134 -13.65 6.81 -1.49
CA LEU A 134 -12.40 7.13 -0.81
C LEU A 134 -12.59 7.22 0.72
N TYR A 135 -13.68 7.82 1.16
CA TYR A 135 -14.06 7.89 2.57
C TYR A 135 -14.28 6.50 3.17
N SER A 136 -15.04 5.65 2.49
CA SER A 136 -15.31 4.27 2.91
C SER A 136 -14.02 3.45 3.00
N LEU A 137 -13.14 3.58 2.01
CA LEU A 137 -11.83 2.95 2.01
C LEU A 137 -10.95 3.44 3.18
N ASN A 138 -11.01 4.73 3.53
CA ASN A 138 -10.28 5.27 4.68
C ASN A 138 -10.75 4.68 6.01
N ILE A 139 -12.06 4.43 6.17
CA ILE A 139 -12.60 3.76 7.37
C ILE A 139 -12.06 2.34 7.44
N ASN A 140 -12.13 1.60 6.34
CA ASN A 140 -11.63 0.23 6.27
C ASN A 140 -10.12 0.17 6.50
N PHE A 141 -9.36 1.09 5.91
CA PHE A 141 -7.92 1.22 6.11
C PHE A 141 -7.57 1.34 7.60
N LYS A 142 -8.22 2.26 8.32
CA LYS A 142 -8.00 2.45 9.75
C LYS A 142 -8.34 1.20 10.56
N LYS A 143 -9.42 0.51 10.20
CA LYS A 143 -9.83 -0.74 10.84
C LYS A 143 -8.80 -1.85 10.63
N TYR A 144 -8.38 -2.08 9.38
CA TYR A 144 -7.40 -3.11 9.05
C TYR A 144 -6.03 -2.80 9.68
N PHE A 145 -5.60 -1.55 9.62
CA PHE A 145 -4.33 -1.13 10.22
C PHE A 145 -4.31 -1.35 11.74
N LYS A 146 -5.40 -0.98 12.43
CA LYS A 146 -5.55 -1.21 13.88
C LYS A 146 -5.53 -2.70 14.25
N ASN A 147 -6.06 -3.55 13.39
CA ASN A 147 -6.15 -5.00 13.62
C ASN A 147 -4.95 -5.77 13.03
N TYR A 148 -3.94 -5.08 12.49
CA TYR A 148 -2.80 -5.69 11.78
C TYR A 148 -3.21 -6.58 10.61
N ASP A 149 -4.37 -6.36 9.99
CA ASP A 149 -4.88 -7.10 8.83
C ASP A 149 -4.36 -6.49 7.52
N PHE A 150 -3.06 -6.62 7.30
CA PHE A 150 -2.39 -6.04 6.14
C PHE A 150 -2.78 -6.72 4.83
N HIS A 151 -3.15 -7.98 4.86
CA HIS A 151 -3.59 -8.73 3.69
C HIS A 151 -4.85 -8.11 3.07
N ASN A 152 -5.90 -7.92 3.86
CA ASN A 152 -7.14 -7.30 3.38
C ASN A 152 -6.93 -5.81 3.03
N LEU A 153 -6.12 -5.10 3.81
CA LEU A 153 -5.75 -3.72 3.52
C LEU A 153 -5.11 -3.59 2.13
N TYR A 154 -4.08 -4.40 1.83
CA TYR A 154 -3.42 -4.38 0.53
C TYR A 154 -4.35 -4.77 -0.62
N LYS A 155 -5.18 -5.79 -0.40
CA LYS A 155 -6.17 -6.25 -1.39
C LYS A 155 -7.17 -5.16 -1.76
N GLU A 156 -7.71 -4.42 -0.80
CA GLU A 156 -8.62 -3.29 -1.07
C GLU A 156 -7.90 -2.15 -1.80
N LEU A 157 -6.69 -1.80 -1.40
CA LEU A 157 -5.90 -0.76 -2.08
C LEU A 157 -5.59 -1.14 -3.54
N LEU A 158 -5.20 -2.38 -3.79
CA LEU A 158 -4.95 -2.88 -5.14
C LEU A 158 -6.22 -2.85 -5.99
N ASN A 159 -7.35 -3.31 -5.43
CA ASN A 159 -8.64 -3.28 -6.12
C ASN A 159 -9.07 -1.84 -6.45
N PHE A 160 -8.92 -0.92 -5.51
CA PHE A 160 -9.22 0.48 -5.74
C PHE A 160 -8.38 1.07 -6.90
N CYS A 161 -7.07 0.79 -6.92
CA CYS A 161 -6.19 1.25 -8.00
C CYS A 161 -6.55 0.66 -9.38
N THR A 162 -6.88 -0.64 -9.42
CA THR A 162 -7.06 -1.35 -10.70
C THR A 162 -8.48 -1.26 -11.24
N VAL A 163 -9.48 -1.38 -10.39
CA VAL A 163 -10.89 -1.41 -10.78
C VAL A 163 -11.51 -0.02 -10.68
N ASP A 164 -11.55 0.55 -9.47
CA ASP A 164 -12.26 1.82 -9.27
C ASP A 164 -11.59 3.01 -9.96
N LEU A 165 -10.25 3.05 -9.96
CA LEU A 165 -9.52 4.13 -10.62
C LEU A 165 -9.25 3.83 -12.08
N SER A 166 -8.44 2.81 -12.38
CA SER A 166 -7.94 2.59 -13.74
C SER A 166 -9.02 2.15 -14.72
N ALA A 167 -9.83 1.14 -14.36
CA ALA A 167 -10.84 0.62 -15.25
C ALA A 167 -12.15 1.44 -15.30
N PHE A 168 -12.41 2.24 -14.27
CA PHE A 168 -13.65 3.01 -14.17
C PHE A 168 -13.41 4.52 -14.26
N TYR A 169 -12.89 5.14 -13.21
CA TYR A 169 -12.87 6.59 -13.10
C TYR A 169 -11.96 7.27 -14.15
N PHE A 170 -10.75 6.75 -14.36
CA PHE A 170 -9.81 7.32 -15.31
C PHE A 170 -10.32 7.19 -16.74
N ASP A 171 -10.94 6.05 -17.07
CA ASP A 171 -11.49 5.83 -18.41
C ASP A 171 -12.65 6.80 -18.72
N ILE A 172 -13.56 7.02 -17.76
CA ILE A 172 -14.66 7.97 -17.94
C ILE A 172 -14.18 9.42 -18.03
N ARG A 173 -13.12 9.79 -17.30
CA ARG A 173 -12.67 11.19 -17.21
C ARG A 173 -11.53 11.57 -18.15
N LYS A 174 -10.96 10.63 -18.89
CA LYS A 174 -9.86 10.92 -19.83
C LYS A 174 -10.20 12.04 -20.81
N ASP A 175 -11.40 12.01 -21.39
CA ASP A 175 -11.81 13.01 -22.39
C ASP A 175 -11.97 14.40 -21.75
N SER A 176 -12.51 14.46 -20.53
CA SER A 176 -12.62 15.72 -19.78
C SER A 176 -11.25 16.32 -19.43
N LEU A 177 -10.26 15.48 -19.15
CA LEU A 177 -8.90 15.92 -18.83
C LEU A 177 -8.12 16.43 -20.04
N TYR A 178 -8.36 15.85 -21.22
CA TYR A 178 -7.57 16.12 -22.41
C TYR A 178 -8.27 17.03 -23.43
N CYS A 179 -9.60 16.98 -23.51
CA CYS A 179 -10.36 17.68 -24.55
C CYS A 179 -11.15 18.88 -24.01
N ASP A 180 -11.59 18.89 -22.74
CA ASP A 180 -12.37 19.98 -22.19
C ASP A 180 -11.51 21.26 -22.04
N PRO A 181 -12.11 22.44 -22.20
CA PRO A 181 -11.44 23.72 -21.93
C PRO A 181 -10.91 23.80 -20.48
N ILE A 182 -9.82 24.57 -20.27
CA ILE A 182 -9.18 24.74 -18.95
C ILE A 182 -10.16 25.25 -17.89
N ASN A 183 -11.12 26.10 -18.30
CA ASN A 183 -12.13 26.65 -17.39
C ASN A 183 -13.34 25.75 -17.16
N SER A 184 -13.43 24.59 -17.79
CA SER A 184 -14.53 23.64 -17.59
C SER A 184 -14.64 23.23 -16.11
N LYS A 185 -15.84 23.35 -15.53
CA LYS A 185 -16.14 22.90 -14.17
C LYS A 185 -15.79 21.42 -14.00
N LYS A 186 -16.15 20.60 -14.99
CA LYS A 186 -15.89 19.15 -15.01
C LYS A 186 -14.40 18.84 -14.94
N ARG A 187 -13.59 19.51 -15.79
CA ARG A 187 -12.12 19.32 -15.80
C ARG A 187 -11.49 19.71 -14.45
N LYS A 188 -11.84 20.90 -13.92
CA LYS A 188 -11.33 21.38 -12.64
C LYS A 188 -11.71 20.44 -11.49
N SER A 189 -12.95 19.97 -11.43
CA SER A 189 -13.43 19.01 -10.43
C SER A 189 -12.68 17.68 -10.53
N THR A 190 -12.40 17.21 -11.75
CA THR A 190 -11.61 15.99 -11.96
C THR A 190 -10.19 16.15 -11.45
N ILE A 191 -9.48 17.23 -11.79
CA ILE A 191 -8.09 17.48 -11.33
C ILE A 191 -8.03 17.59 -9.81
N LEU A 192 -9.01 18.28 -9.19
CA LEU A 192 -9.14 18.38 -7.74
C LEU A 192 -9.24 16.98 -7.11
N LEU A 193 -10.15 16.16 -7.63
CA LEU A 193 -10.34 14.81 -7.09
C LEU A 193 -9.11 13.92 -7.30
N LEU A 194 -8.45 13.99 -8.45
CA LEU A 194 -7.19 13.26 -8.69
C LEU A 194 -6.12 13.65 -7.66
N ASN A 195 -6.03 14.93 -7.29
CA ASN A 195 -5.09 15.39 -6.25
C ASN A 195 -5.45 14.82 -4.86
N ILE A 196 -6.72 14.82 -4.48
CA ILE A 196 -7.17 14.22 -3.22
C ILE A 196 -6.85 12.72 -3.19
N ILE A 197 -7.12 12.01 -4.29
CA ILE A 197 -6.82 10.58 -4.44
C ILE A 197 -5.32 10.34 -4.32
N LEU A 198 -4.49 11.10 -5.04
CA LEU A 198 -3.03 10.95 -5.01
C LEU A 198 -2.47 11.11 -3.59
N ASN A 199 -2.88 12.18 -2.89
CA ASN A 199 -2.45 12.43 -1.51
C ASN A 199 -2.90 11.32 -0.54
N SER A 200 -4.08 10.76 -0.75
CA SER A 200 -4.59 9.65 0.06
C SER A 200 -3.81 8.36 -0.20
N LEU A 201 -3.61 8.01 -1.47
CA LEU A 201 -2.85 6.83 -1.87
C LEU A 201 -1.38 6.90 -1.42
N LEU A 202 -0.74 8.07 -1.51
CA LEU A 202 0.62 8.25 -1.01
C LEU A 202 0.72 7.92 0.49
N LYS A 203 -0.23 8.41 1.29
CA LYS A 203 -0.26 8.14 2.75
C LYS A 203 -0.54 6.68 3.05
N TRP A 204 -1.44 6.04 2.31
CA TRP A 204 -1.83 4.65 2.55
C TRP A 204 -0.78 3.65 2.06
N PHE A 205 -0.10 3.95 0.95
CA PHE A 205 0.96 3.09 0.44
C PHE A 205 2.34 3.34 1.08
N ALA A 206 2.57 4.48 1.73
CA ALA A 206 3.87 4.79 2.34
C ALA A 206 4.41 3.70 3.30
N PRO A 207 3.60 3.06 4.15
CA PRO A 207 4.08 1.96 4.99
C PRO A 207 4.47 0.70 4.21
N ILE A 208 3.94 0.50 3.01
CA ILE A 208 4.17 -0.69 2.16
C ILE A 208 5.22 -0.38 1.09
N LEU A 209 4.98 0.63 0.26
CA LEU A 209 5.80 1.06 -0.88
C LEU A 209 6.67 2.27 -0.52
N SER A 210 7.48 2.17 0.52
CA SER A 210 8.19 3.31 1.11
C SER A 210 9.10 4.04 0.10
N PHE A 211 9.77 3.31 -0.79
CA PHE A 211 10.68 3.90 -1.78
C PHE A 211 9.91 4.55 -2.94
N THR A 212 8.91 3.86 -3.45
CA THR A 212 8.07 4.38 -4.55
C THR A 212 7.29 5.62 -4.13
N THR A 213 6.69 5.63 -2.95
CA THR A 213 5.93 6.79 -2.47
C THR A 213 6.83 7.99 -2.19
N GLU A 214 8.04 7.79 -1.68
CA GLU A 214 9.03 8.85 -1.51
C GLU A 214 9.48 9.42 -2.86
N GLU A 215 9.74 8.57 -3.87
CA GLU A 215 10.06 9.02 -5.23
C GLU A 215 8.95 9.92 -5.79
N ILE A 216 7.69 9.48 -5.66
CA ILE A 216 6.52 10.23 -6.14
C ILE A 216 6.36 11.55 -5.39
N TYR A 217 6.51 11.54 -4.07
CA TYR A 217 6.43 12.73 -3.24
C TYR A 217 7.47 13.78 -3.66
N ARG A 218 8.71 13.36 -3.89
CA ARG A 218 9.77 14.27 -4.40
C ARG A 218 9.47 14.84 -5.79
N LEU A 219 8.80 14.08 -6.65
CA LEU A 219 8.41 14.55 -7.98
C LEU A 219 7.28 15.59 -7.94
N LEU A 220 6.47 15.58 -6.87
CA LEU A 220 5.36 16.53 -6.68
C LEU A 220 5.80 17.85 -6.07
N PHE A 221 6.75 17.82 -5.13
CA PHE A 221 7.09 18.95 -4.26
C PHE A 221 8.51 19.48 -4.45
N LYS A 222 9.22 18.99 -5.45
CA LYS A 222 10.53 19.49 -5.91
C LYS A 222 10.48 19.87 -7.38
#